data_4adae202aecdf2f9afd6103b857acb97
#
_entry.id   4adae202aecdf2f9afd6103b857acb97
#
_cell.length_a   1.000
_cell.length_b   1.000
_cell.length_c   1.000
_cell.angle_alpha   90.00
_cell.angle_beta   90.00
_cell.angle_gamma   90.00
#
_symmetry.space_group_name_H-M   'P 1'
#
loop_
_entity.id
_entity.type
_entity.pdbx_description
1 polymer ?
#
loop_
_entity_poly.entity_id
_entity_poly.type
_entity_poly.pdbx_seq_one_letter_code
_entity_poly.pdbx_strand_id
1 'polypeptide(L)'
;FSTVGRPLRLDALCPNCGSLERHRLMMLAVQRGDIPQLNNKNSTVLHFAAEPVLERIFREQFDNYVTADLFQEADVKLDMECIDVDDEQYDVIIASHVLEHVDDKKASSELLRVLVDGGILVCQVPIVEGWESTYEDDSITSEEDRRLHFGQGDHVRYYGADFRERIRASGFILKNEYTSEGEDVIRYGLLRGEKTFVFQKG
;
A
#
# COMPACT_ATOMS: atom_id res chain seq x y z
N PHE A 1 5.01 16.49 -15.89
CA PHE A 1 4.53 15.12 -15.64
C PHE A 1 4.36 14.36 -16.96
N SER A 2 4.53 13.05 -16.91
CA SER A 2 4.37 12.15 -18.05
C SER A 2 3.15 11.25 -17.86
N THR A 3 2.64 10.72 -18.98
CA THR A 3 1.50 9.79 -18.99
C THR A 3 1.93 8.39 -18.58
N VAL A 4 1.16 7.70 -17.73
CA VAL A 4 1.44 6.34 -17.23
C VAL A 4 0.16 5.51 -17.12
N GLY A 5 0.31 4.20 -17.20
CA GLY A 5 -0.69 3.21 -16.83
C GLY A 5 -1.69 2.84 -17.94
N ARG A 6 -2.57 1.88 -17.56
CA ARG A 6 -3.72 1.46 -18.37
C ARG A 6 -4.93 1.37 -17.44
N PRO A 7 -5.97 2.21 -17.59
CA PRO A 7 -6.07 3.29 -18.60
C PRO A 7 -4.98 4.35 -18.41
N LEU A 8 -4.66 5.05 -19.51
CA LEU A 8 -3.64 6.11 -19.49
C LEU A 8 -4.05 7.25 -18.57
N ARG A 9 -3.20 7.59 -17.60
CA ARG A 9 -3.33 8.76 -16.73
C ARG A 9 -2.37 9.84 -17.22
N LEU A 10 -2.93 10.99 -17.58
CA LEU A 10 -2.14 12.15 -18.00
C LEU A 10 -1.47 12.74 -16.76
N ASP A 11 -0.25 13.25 -16.96
CA ASP A 11 0.51 13.98 -15.94
C ASP A 11 0.74 13.22 -14.62
N ALA A 12 0.77 11.88 -14.67
CA ALA A 12 0.90 11.02 -13.49
C ALA A 12 2.32 10.98 -12.92
N LEU A 13 3.31 10.77 -13.80
CA LEU A 13 4.72 10.59 -13.42
C LEU A 13 5.45 11.94 -13.35
N CYS A 14 6.05 12.23 -12.19
CA CYS A 14 6.93 13.39 -12.03
C CYS A 14 8.25 13.20 -12.82
N PRO A 15 8.58 14.10 -13.76
CA PRO A 15 9.79 13.95 -14.57
C PRO A 15 11.09 14.19 -13.77
N ASN A 16 11.00 14.80 -12.60
CA ASN A 16 12.16 15.12 -11.77
C ASN A 16 12.54 13.96 -10.84
N CYS A 17 11.55 13.38 -10.13
CA CYS A 17 11.83 12.36 -9.12
C CYS A 17 11.22 10.98 -9.43
N GLY A 18 10.43 10.84 -10.49
CA GLY A 18 9.77 9.58 -10.83
C GLY A 18 8.56 9.23 -9.96
N SER A 19 8.09 10.14 -9.08
CA SER A 19 6.93 9.84 -8.22
C SER A 19 5.63 9.77 -9.01
N LEU A 20 4.79 8.82 -8.66
CA LEU A 20 3.37 8.75 -9.04
C LEU A 20 2.49 9.48 -8.02
N GLU A 21 1.21 9.63 -8.37
CA GLU A 21 0.23 10.34 -7.55
C GLU A 21 0.12 9.74 -6.14
N ARG A 22 0.05 8.41 -6.04
CA ARG A 22 -0.03 7.68 -4.76
C ARG A 22 1.18 7.92 -3.85
N HIS A 23 2.39 8.00 -4.44
CA HIS A 23 3.61 8.31 -3.67
C HIS A 23 3.53 9.72 -3.08
N ARG A 24 3.05 10.69 -3.89
CA ARG A 24 2.89 12.08 -3.45
C ARG A 24 1.83 12.21 -2.36
N LEU A 25 0.73 11.45 -2.47
CA LEU A 25 -0.33 11.43 -1.44
C LEU A 25 0.22 10.90 -0.10
N MET A 26 0.90 9.76 -0.11
CA MET A 26 1.53 9.20 1.10
C MET A 26 2.53 10.19 1.71
N MET A 27 3.44 10.74 0.89
CA MET A 27 4.43 11.69 1.37
C MET A 27 3.83 13.00 1.86
N LEU A 28 2.70 13.43 1.32
CA LEU A 28 1.96 14.60 1.81
C LEU A 28 1.42 14.35 3.23
N ALA A 29 0.85 13.18 3.50
CA ALA A 29 0.40 12.79 4.83
C ALA A 29 1.59 12.73 5.83
N VAL A 30 2.72 12.16 5.40
CA VAL A 30 3.94 12.13 6.21
C VAL A 30 4.44 13.55 6.53
N GLN A 31 4.54 14.43 5.53
CA GLN A 31 5.02 15.81 5.69
C GLN A 31 4.11 16.68 6.58
N ARG A 32 2.81 16.40 6.60
CA ARG A 32 1.84 17.06 7.47
C ARG A 32 1.91 16.57 8.92
N GLY A 33 2.66 15.51 9.19
CA GLY A 33 2.75 14.89 10.50
C GLY A 33 1.56 14.00 10.86
N ASP A 34 0.77 13.64 9.86
CA ASP A 34 -0.46 12.86 10.04
C ASP A 34 -0.16 11.38 10.32
N ILE A 35 1.06 10.91 9.99
CA ILE A 35 1.56 9.56 10.26
C ILE A 35 2.84 9.67 11.11
N PRO A 36 2.73 9.89 12.43
CA PRO A 36 3.88 10.20 13.29
C PRO A 36 4.97 9.11 13.27
N GLN A 37 4.59 7.85 13.13
CA GLN A 37 5.52 6.72 13.08
C GLN A 37 6.45 6.82 11.86
N LEU A 38 5.95 7.34 10.73
CA LEU A 38 6.76 7.60 9.53
C LEU A 38 7.64 8.87 9.64
N ASN A 39 7.53 9.62 10.73
CA ASN A 39 8.42 10.76 11.07
C ASN A 39 9.43 10.43 12.18
N ASN A 40 9.35 9.24 12.78
CA ASN A 40 10.28 8.77 13.79
C ASN A 40 11.39 7.93 13.14
N LYS A 41 12.60 8.46 13.04
CA LYS A 41 13.74 7.80 12.40
C LYS A 41 14.16 6.47 13.05
N ASN A 42 13.79 6.24 14.32
CA ASN A 42 14.10 5.03 15.07
C ASN A 42 13.05 3.91 14.82
N SER A 43 11.95 4.19 14.11
CA SER A 43 10.97 3.16 13.77
C SER A 43 11.62 2.08 12.92
N THR A 44 11.31 0.82 13.24
CA THR A 44 11.66 -0.33 12.41
C THR A 44 10.60 -0.50 11.34
N VAL A 45 10.99 -0.36 10.07
CA VAL A 45 10.08 -0.30 8.92
C VAL A 45 10.30 -1.47 7.99
N LEU A 46 9.23 -2.21 7.67
CA LEU A 46 9.18 -3.21 6.61
C LEU A 46 8.36 -2.65 5.43
N HIS A 47 8.96 -2.59 4.25
CA HIS A 47 8.31 -2.07 3.05
C HIS A 47 8.20 -3.15 1.98
N PHE A 48 6.99 -3.65 1.76
CA PHE A 48 6.72 -4.63 0.69
C PHE A 48 6.62 -3.96 -0.68
N ALA A 49 7.23 -4.60 -1.70
CA ALA A 49 7.25 -4.14 -3.08
C ALA A 49 7.63 -2.65 -3.20
N ALA A 50 8.71 -2.27 -2.52
CA ALA A 50 9.12 -0.87 -2.38
C ALA A 50 9.42 -0.23 -3.73
N GLU A 51 8.66 0.82 -4.08
CA GLU A 51 8.93 1.57 -5.28
C GLU A 51 10.18 2.45 -5.11
N PRO A 52 11.07 2.53 -6.13
CA PRO A 52 12.40 3.16 -6.00
C PRO A 52 12.39 4.59 -5.45
N VAL A 53 11.33 5.37 -5.70
CA VAL A 53 11.23 6.75 -5.23
C VAL A 53 10.99 6.81 -3.72
N LEU A 54 10.13 5.96 -3.18
CA LEU A 54 9.85 5.89 -1.74
C LEU A 54 10.99 5.19 -1.01
N GLU A 55 11.52 4.11 -1.58
CA GLU A 55 12.67 3.40 -1.02
C GLU A 55 13.85 4.35 -0.78
N ARG A 56 14.24 5.14 -1.79
CA ARG A 56 15.32 6.13 -1.64
C ARG A 56 15.09 7.10 -0.50
N ILE A 57 13.85 7.62 -0.37
CA ILE A 57 13.50 8.59 0.67
C ILE A 57 13.55 7.92 2.05
N PHE A 58 12.97 6.75 2.18
CA PHE A 58 12.87 6.07 3.47
C PHE A 58 14.19 5.45 3.94
N ARG A 59 15.07 5.02 3.03
CA ARG A 59 16.43 4.61 3.38
C ARG A 59 17.28 5.76 3.97
N GLU A 60 17.03 6.99 3.55
CA GLU A 60 17.70 8.17 4.14
C GLU A 60 17.05 8.61 5.45
N GLN A 61 15.78 8.29 5.66
CA GLN A 61 14.98 8.75 6.79
C GLN A 61 15.07 7.85 8.01
N PHE A 62 15.12 6.52 7.82
CA PHE A 62 15.06 5.54 8.91
C PHE A 62 16.40 4.85 9.14
N ASP A 63 16.74 4.66 10.42
CA ASP A 63 17.93 3.88 10.82
C ASP A 63 17.72 2.37 10.58
N ASN A 64 16.46 1.89 10.64
CA ASN A 64 16.06 0.49 10.50
C ASN A 64 14.97 0.36 9.43
N TYR A 65 15.37 0.34 8.17
CA TYR A 65 14.47 0.20 7.02
C TYR A 65 14.85 -1.03 6.21
N VAL A 66 13.87 -1.91 5.98
CA VAL A 66 14.03 -3.16 5.24
C VAL A 66 12.98 -3.24 4.13
N THR A 67 13.41 -3.52 2.91
CA THR A 67 12.51 -3.83 1.80
C THR A 67 12.28 -5.34 1.69
N ALA A 68 11.06 -5.73 1.32
CA ALA A 68 10.68 -7.12 1.10
C ALA A 68 9.94 -7.29 -0.23
N ASP A 69 10.27 -8.34 -0.96
CA ASP A 69 9.54 -8.74 -2.17
C ASP A 69 9.69 -10.25 -2.37
N LEU A 70 8.69 -10.90 -2.97
CA LEU A 70 8.75 -12.32 -3.29
C LEU A 70 9.44 -12.60 -4.64
N PHE A 71 9.32 -11.67 -5.60
CA PHE A 71 9.71 -11.85 -6.99
C PHE A 71 10.82 -10.91 -7.46
N GLN A 72 10.83 -9.68 -6.93
CA GLN A 72 11.79 -8.64 -7.30
C GLN A 72 12.99 -8.60 -6.33
N GLU A 73 14.01 -7.84 -6.70
CA GLU A 73 15.17 -7.58 -5.82
C GLU A 73 14.75 -6.72 -4.64
N ALA A 74 15.05 -7.18 -3.42
CA ALA A 74 14.79 -6.51 -2.15
C ALA A 74 15.82 -6.95 -1.11
N ASP A 75 15.85 -6.30 0.07
CA ASP A 75 16.78 -6.68 1.15
C ASP A 75 16.48 -8.10 1.66
N VAL A 76 15.20 -8.47 1.72
CA VAL A 76 14.75 -9.80 2.12
C VAL A 76 13.70 -10.33 1.16
N LYS A 77 13.71 -11.65 0.97
CA LYS A 77 12.70 -12.35 0.16
C LYS A 77 11.63 -12.89 1.08
N LEU A 78 10.45 -12.25 1.10
CA LEU A 78 9.33 -12.64 1.96
C LEU A 78 8.05 -12.79 1.15
N ASP A 79 7.29 -13.85 1.47
CA ASP A 79 5.90 -14.01 1.06
C ASP A 79 4.99 -13.34 2.09
N MET A 80 4.18 -12.37 1.66
CA MET A 80 3.27 -11.66 2.54
C MET A 80 2.19 -12.56 3.15
N GLU A 81 1.88 -13.70 2.51
CA GLU A 81 0.92 -14.69 3.02
C GLU A 81 1.51 -15.63 4.08
N CYS A 82 2.86 -15.65 4.22
CA CYS A 82 3.60 -16.50 5.16
C CYS A 82 4.95 -15.86 5.46
N ILE A 83 4.96 -14.86 6.34
CA ILE A 83 6.16 -14.05 6.63
C ILE A 83 7.09 -14.82 7.57
N ASP A 84 8.26 -15.22 7.07
CA ASP A 84 9.27 -15.98 7.85
C ASP A 84 10.11 -15.03 8.72
N VAL A 85 9.45 -14.39 9.69
CA VAL A 85 10.05 -13.60 10.76
C VAL A 85 9.27 -13.81 12.06
N ASP A 86 9.91 -13.54 13.19
CA ASP A 86 9.28 -13.61 14.51
C ASP A 86 8.14 -12.59 14.65
N ASP A 87 7.30 -12.80 15.66
CA ASP A 87 6.21 -11.87 16.00
C ASP A 87 6.80 -10.52 16.47
N GLU A 88 6.05 -9.44 16.26
CA GLU A 88 6.31 -8.12 16.87
C GLU A 88 7.70 -7.53 16.55
N GLN A 89 8.11 -7.57 15.27
CA GLN A 89 9.41 -7.06 14.83
C GLN A 89 9.36 -5.63 14.26
N TYR A 90 8.19 -5.15 13.82
CA TYR A 90 8.11 -3.90 13.07
C TYR A 90 7.16 -2.89 13.71
N ASP A 91 7.58 -1.63 13.77
CA ASP A 91 6.72 -0.49 14.16
C ASP A 91 5.81 -0.07 13.02
N VAL A 92 6.30 -0.19 11.79
CA VAL A 92 5.58 0.21 10.57
C VAL A 92 5.75 -0.82 9.48
N ILE A 93 4.65 -1.19 8.85
CA ILE A 93 4.65 -1.91 7.58
C ILE A 93 4.04 -1.02 6.50
N ILE A 94 4.70 -0.97 5.33
CA ILE A 94 4.19 -0.27 4.15
C ILE A 94 3.88 -1.31 3.08
N ALA A 95 2.64 -1.29 2.55
CA ALA A 95 2.17 -2.16 1.48
C ALA A 95 1.34 -1.35 0.48
N SER A 96 2.01 -0.82 -0.56
CA SER A 96 1.36 -0.01 -1.59
C SER A 96 1.15 -0.84 -2.85
N HIS A 97 -0.11 -1.07 -3.21
CA HIS A 97 -0.49 -1.90 -4.36
C HIS A 97 0.10 -3.31 -4.32
N VAL A 98 -0.11 -4.01 -3.19
CA VAL A 98 0.33 -5.40 -2.97
C VAL A 98 -0.84 -6.30 -2.64
N LEU A 99 -1.79 -5.84 -1.81
CA LEU A 99 -2.87 -6.68 -1.28
C LEU A 99 -3.84 -7.18 -2.34
N GLU A 100 -3.95 -6.52 -3.48
CA GLU A 100 -4.75 -6.95 -4.63
C GLU A 100 -4.18 -8.15 -5.38
N HIS A 101 -2.94 -8.55 -5.07
CA HIS A 101 -2.23 -9.66 -5.72
C HIS A 101 -2.22 -10.95 -4.91
N VAL A 102 -2.58 -10.90 -3.61
CA VAL A 102 -2.40 -11.99 -2.64
C VAL A 102 -3.72 -12.37 -1.95
N ASP A 103 -3.72 -13.47 -1.17
CA ASP A 103 -4.80 -13.75 -0.23
C ASP A 103 -4.75 -12.72 0.92
N ASP A 104 -5.57 -11.68 0.82
CA ASP A 104 -5.55 -10.56 1.75
C ASP A 104 -5.90 -10.93 3.19
N LYS A 105 -6.62 -12.03 3.41
CA LYS A 105 -6.93 -12.53 4.78
C LYS A 105 -5.70 -13.13 5.43
N LYS A 106 -4.95 -13.96 4.69
CA LYS A 106 -3.68 -14.48 5.18
C LYS A 106 -2.66 -13.37 5.36
N ALA A 107 -2.50 -12.55 4.33
CA ALA A 107 -1.57 -11.42 4.35
C ALA A 107 -1.84 -10.48 5.54
N SER A 108 -3.08 -10.05 5.75
CA SER A 108 -3.41 -9.15 6.87
C SER A 108 -3.21 -9.81 8.24
N SER A 109 -3.41 -11.12 8.36
CA SER A 109 -3.11 -11.85 9.62
C SER A 109 -1.60 -11.89 9.91
N GLU A 110 -0.77 -12.15 8.89
CA GLU A 110 0.68 -12.14 9.02
C GLU A 110 1.23 -10.73 9.29
N LEU A 111 0.73 -9.72 8.57
CA LEU A 111 1.09 -8.32 8.80
C LEU A 111 0.76 -7.89 10.25
N LEU A 112 -0.41 -8.31 10.76
CA LEU A 112 -0.79 -8.03 12.15
C LEU A 112 0.16 -8.73 13.14
N ARG A 113 0.55 -9.99 12.87
CA ARG A 113 1.43 -10.78 13.75
C ARG A 113 2.82 -10.14 13.89
N VAL A 114 3.41 -9.73 12.78
CA VAL A 114 4.78 -9.19 12.78
C VAL A 114 4.88 -7.72 13.20
N LEU A 115 3.78 -6.99 13.30
CA LEU A 115 3.73 -5.66 13.90
C LEU A 115 3.82 -5.75 15.43
N VAL A 116 4.53 -4.81 16.06
CA VAL A 116 4.49 -4.60 17.51
C VAL A 116 3.10 -4.10 17.94
N ASP A 117 2.76 -4.22 19.22
CA ASP A 117 1.55 -3.62 19.76
C ASP A 117 1.52 -2.11 19.50
N GLY A 118 0.43 -1.61 18.95
CA GLY A 118 0.31 -0.23 18.52
C GLY A 118 1.03 0.13 17.22
N GLY A 119 1.75 -0.82 16.61
CA GLY A 119 2.38 -0.66 15.29
C GLY A 119 1.35 -0.45 14.19
N ILE A 120 1.77 0.09 13.06
CA ILE A 120 0.86 0.50 11.98
C ILE A 120 1.15 -0.18 10.64
N LEU A 121 0.09 -0.45 9.91
CA LEU A 121 0.09 -0.78 8.49
C LEU A 121 -0.33 0.47 7.71
N VAL A 122 0.53 0.94 6.81
CA VAL A 122 0.22 1.98 5.82
C VAL A 122 0.05 1.31 4.48
N CYS A 123 -1.15 1.36 3.90
CA CYS A 123 -1.40 0.69 2.64
C CYS A 123 -2.21 1.53 1.65
N GLN A 124 -2.05 1.20 0.38
CA GLN A 124 -2.79 1.76 -0.75
C GLN A 124 -3.22 0.60 -1.64
N VAL A 125 -4.44 0.63 -2.12
CA VAL A 125 -5.00 -0.38 -3.04
C VAL A 125 -5.87 0.30 -4.09
N PRO A 126 -6.02 -0.27 -5.29
CA PRO A 126 -7.05 0.15 -6.22
C PRO A 126 -8.43 -0.14 -5.62
N ILE A 127 -9.21 0.89 -5.32
CA ILE A 127 -10.53 0.76 -4.70
C ILE A 127 -11.61 1.42 -5.57
N VAL A 128 -12.72 0.73 -5.75
CA VAL A 128 -13.93 1.25 -6.40
C VAL A 128 -14.95 1.61 -5.33
N GLU A 129 -14.89 2.83 -4.81
CA GLU A 129 -15.72 3.28 -3.70
C GLU A 129 -17.24 3.19 -3.94
N GLY A 130 -17.67 3.14 -5.20
CA GLY A 130 -19.07 2.94 -5.55
C GLY A 130 -19.56 1.50 -5.42
N TRP A 131 -18.68 0.54 -5.16
CA TRP A 131 -19.03 -0.86 -4.92
C TRP A 131 -19.08 -1.14 -3.42
N GLU A 132 -20.19 -1.71 -2.96
CA GLU A 132 -20.33 -2.10 -1.55
C GLU A 132 -19.39 -3.25 -1.18
N SER A 133 -19.15 -4.16 -2.14
CA SER A 133 -18.35 -5.37 -1.94
C SER A 133 -17.22 -5.48 -2.96
N THR A 134 -16.11 -6.04 -2.52
CA THR A 134 -14.98 -6.44 -3.35
C THR A 134 -15.42 -7.44 -4.41
N TYR A 135 -14.98 -7.22 -5.65
CA TYR A 135 -15.16 -8.14 -6.75
C TYR A 135 -13.96 -9.09 -6.83
N GLU A 136 -14.18 -10.35 -6.53
CA GLU A 136 -13.21 -11.43 -6.63
C GLU A 136 -13.90 -12.70 -7.10
N ASP A 137 -13.19 -13.55 -7.86
CA ASP A 137 -13.70 -14.83 -8.37
C ASP A 137 -12.52 -15.80 -8.56
N ASP A 138 -12.47 -16.84 -7.72
CA ASP A 138 -11.41 -17.85 -7.72
C ASP A 138 -11.34 -18.69 -9.02
N SER A 139 -12.40 -18.67 -9.83
CA SER A 139 -12.41 -19.35 -11.13
C SER A 139 -11.61 -18.61 -12.21
N ILE A 140 -11.29 -17.32 -11.98
CA ILE A 140 -10.52 -16.46 -12.88
C ILE A 140 -9.03 -16.65 -12.60
N THR A 141 -8.38 -17.55 -13.34
CA THR A 141 -7.00 -17.95 -13.08
C THR A 141 -6.00 -17.54 -14.15
N SER A 142 -6.45 -17.37 -15.41
CA SER A 142 -5.54 -16.97 -16.48
C SER A 142 -5.19 -15.49 -16.41
N GLU A 143 -3.98 -15.11 -16.82
CA GLU A 143 -3.59 -13.70 -16.89
C GLU A 143 -4.49 -12.87 -17.82
N GLU A 144 -4.99 -13.47 -18.92
CA GLU A 144 -5.86 -12.79 -19.86
C GLU A 144 -7.21 -12.48 -19.24
N ASP A 145 -7.82 -13.43 -18.54
CA ASP A 145 -9.08 -13.25 -17.83
C ASP A 145 -8.91 -12.26 -16.67
N ARG A 146 -7.81 -12.35 -15.91
CA ARG A 146 -7.50 -11.36 -14.84
C ARG A 146 -7.36 -9.95 -15.38
N ARG A 147 -6.72 -9.75 -16.54
CA ARG A 147 -6.67 -8.42 -17.19
C ARG A 147 -8.06 -7.91 -17.56
N LEU A 148 -8.95 -8.80 -18.00
CA LEU A 148 -10.32 -8.44 -18.35
C LEU A 148 -11.15 -8.09 -17.12
N HIS A 149 -11.05 -8.89 -16.07
CA HIS A 149 -11.87 -8.79 -14.86
C HIS A 149 -11.30 -7.81 -13.82
N PHE A 150 -9.97 -7.82 -13.63
CA PHE A 150 -9.29 -7.07 -12.56
C PHE A 150 -8.29 -6.03 -13.06
N GLY A 151 -8.22 -5.80 -14.38
CA GLY A 151 -7.42 -4.74 -15.00
C GLY A 151 -5.95 -5.08 -15.21
N GLN A 152 -5.38 -6.04 -14.46
CA GLN A 152 -4.00 -6.53 -14.61
C GLN A 152 -3.97 -8.05 -14.52
N GLY A 153 -2.96 -8.69 -15.15
CA GLY A 153 -2.88 -10.15 -15.24
C GLY A 153 -2.50 -10.85 -13.93
N ASP A 154 -2.01 -10.11 -12.97
CA ASP A 154 -1.59 -10.54 -11.64
C ASP A 154 -2.52 -10.10 -10.51
N HIS A 155 -3.51 -9.25 -10.79
CA HIS A 155 -4.56 -8.94 -9.83
C HIS A 155 -5.51 -10.11 -9.66
N VAL A 156 -5.99 -10.32 -8.44
CA VAL A 156 -6.98 -11.35 -8.10
C VAL A 156 -8.32 -10.74 -7.67
N ARG A 157 -8.39 -9.42 -7.55
CA ARG A 157 -9.59 -8.67 -7.18
C ARG A 157 -9.56 -7.20 -7.57
N TYR A 158 -10.75 -6.60 -7.55
CA TYR A 158 -10.97 -5.16 -7.38
C TYR A 158 -11.64 -4.93 -6.03
N TYR A 159 -11.02 -4.14 -5.17
CA TYR A 159 -11.60 -3.79 -3.88
C TYR A 159 -12.81 -2.86 -4.02
N GLY A 160 -13.85 -3.16 -3.24
CA GLY A 160 -14.97 -2.28 -2.94
C GLY A 160 -14.78 -1.53 -1.63
N ALA A 161 -15.81 -0.84 -1.17
CA ALA A 161 -15.81 -0.10 0.09
C ALA A 161 -15.56 -1.00 1.31
N ASP A 162 -15.87 -2.28 1.20
CA ASP A 162 -15.63 -3.32 2.21
C ASP A 162 -14.15 -3.64 2.46
N PHE A 163 -13.21 -3.10 1.68
CA PHE A 163 -11.77 -3.22 1.94
C PHE A 163 -11.43 -2.93 3.41
N ARG A 164 -12.03 -1.91 3.97
CA ARG A 164 -11.81 -1.49 5.36
C ARG A 164 -12.18 -2.58 6.36
N GLU A 165 -13.33 -3.23 6.13
CA GLU A 165 -13.83 -4.31 7.00
C GLU A 165 -13.02 -5.60 6.79
N ARG A 166 -12.55 -5.87 5.59
CA ARG A 166 -11.68 -7.02 5.29
C ARG A 166 -10.39 -6.95 6.13
N ILE A 167 -9.74 -5.79 6.17
CA ILE A 167 -8.51 -5.60 6.98
C ILE A 167 -8.84 -5.62 8.49
N ARG A 168 -9.94 -4.99 8.91
CA ARG A 168 -10.40 -5.02 10.32
C ARG A 168 -10.71 -6.43 10.82
N ALA A 169 -11.17 -7.31 9.95
CA ALA A 169 -11.50 -8.69 10.32
C ALA A 169 -10.29 -9.48 10.83
N SER A 170 -9.05 -9.08 10.50
CA SER A 170 -7.82 -9.66 11.02
C SER A 170 -7.39 -9.10 12.38
N GLY A 171 -8.09 -8.08 12.93
CA GLY A 171 -7.77 -7.47 14.21
C GLY A 171 -7.23 -6.05 14.13
N PHE A 172 -7.07 -5.51 12.94
CA PHE A 172 -6.65 -4.12 12.76
C PHE A 172 -7.75 -3.11 13.13
N ILE A 173 -7.32 -1.93 13.57
CA ILE A 173 -8.17 -0.76 13.79
C ILE A 173 -7.84 0.29 12.74
N LEU A 174 -8.80 0.70 11.92
CA LEU A 174 -8.60 1.82 10.99
C LEU A 174 -8.44 3.11 11.80
N LYS A 175 -7.27 3.71 11.75
CA LYS A 175 -6.94 4.96 12.46
C LYS A 175 -7.19 6.17 11.59
N ASN A 176 -6.83 6.07 10.32
CA ASN A 176 -6.94 7.21 9.42
C ASN A 176 -7.07 6.77 7.95
N GLU A 177 -7.67 7.62 7.15
CA GLU A 177 -7.83 7.47 5.72
C GLU A 177 -7.61 8.82 5.06
N TYR A 178 -6.54 8.95 4.29
CA TYR A 178 -6.19 10.16 3.57
C TYR A 178 -6.72 10.05 2.15
N THR A 179 -7.67 10.89 1.81
CA THR A 179 -8.23 10.96 0.46
C THR A 179 -7.68 12.16 -0.29
N SER A 180 -7.23 11.94 -1.51
CA SER A 180 -6.81 13.01 -2.42
C SER A 180 -8.02 13.80 -2.90
N GLU A 181 -8.20 15.03 -2.39
CA GLU A 181 -9.32 15.89 -2.73
C GLU A 181 -8.95 17.38 -2.68
N GLY A 182 -9.92 18.23 -3.03
CA GLY A 182 -9.79 19.68 -2.93
C GLY A 182 -8.66 20.24 -3.81
N GLU A 183 -8.04 21.31 -3.32
CA GLU A 183 -6.93 22.02 -3.99
C GLU A 183 -5.63 21.21 -4.05
N ASP A 184 -5.44 20.26 -3.13
CA ASP A 184 -4.26 19.39 -3.09
C ASP A 184 -4.10 18.58 -4.38
N VAL A 185 -5.22 18.19 -5.02
CA VAL A 185 -5.20 17.47 -6.30
C VAL A 185 -4.42 18.24 -7.35
N ILE A 186 -4.68 19.54 -7.46
CA ILE A 186 -4.04 20.43 -8.45
C ILE A 186 -2.62 20.77 -7.99
N ARG A 187 -2.47 21.16 -6.72
CA ARG A 187 -1.21 21.65 -6.17
C ARG A 187 -0.10 20.60 -6.20
N TYR A 188 -0.42 19.34 -5.91
CA TYR A 188 0.54 18.25 -5.80
C TYR A 188 0.44 17.23 -6.96
N GLY A 189 -0.44 17.48 -7.94
CA GLY A 189 -0.64 16.58 -9.08
C GLY A 189 -1.12 15.20 -8.65
N LEU A 190 -2.12 15.13 -7.75
CA LEU A 190 -2.66 13.89 -7.23
C LEU A 190 -3.78 13.35 -8.12
N LEU A 191 -4.08 12.06 -8.01
CA LEU A 191 -5.28 11.47 -8.59
C LEU A 191 -6.44 11.68 -7.62
N ARG A 192 -7.51 12.36 -8.06
CA ARG A 192 -8.69 12.60 -7.22
C ARG A 192 -9.30 11.28 -6.76
N GLY A 193 -9.54 11.16 -5.46
CA GLY A 193 -10.12 9.97 -4.85
C GLY A 193 -9.10 8.87 -4.50
N GLU A 194 -7.82 9.04 -4.86
CA GLU A 194 -6.74 8.15 -4.38
C GLU A 194 -6.69 8.16 -2.86
N LYS A 195 -6.43 7.00 -2.26
CA LYS A 195 -6.46 6.83 -0.81
C LYS A 195 -5.17 6.22 -0.26
N THR A 196 -4.82 6.68 0.92
CA THR A 196 -3.82 6.03 1.79
C THR A 196 -4.52 5.67 3.10
N PHE A 197 -4.50 4.39 3.45
CA PHE A 197 -5.09 3.88 4.68
C PHE A 197 -4.01 3.67 5.73
N VAL A 198 -4.33 4.00 6.97
CA VAL A 198 -3.50 3.71 8.14
C VAL A 198 -4.30 2.87 9.11
N PHE A 199 -3.90 1.61 9.24
CA PHE A 199 -4.44 0.68 10.22
C PHE A 199 -3.44 0.50 11.35
N GLN A 200 -3.93 0.24 12.56
CA GLN A 200 -3.12 0.00 13.74
C GLN A 200 -3.43 -1.36 14.33
N LYS A 201 -2.40 -2.08 14.80
CA LYS A 201 -2.55 -3.25 15.65
C LYS A 201 -3.12 -2.80 17.00
N GLY A 202 -4.22 -3.45 17.41
CA GLY A 202 -4.91 -3.19 18.68
C GLY A 202 -4.18 -3.71 19.89
#